data_7ee9f38c29b09cff15bea570ba73f87d
#
_entry.id   7ee9f38c29b09cff15bea570ba73f87d
#
_cell.length_a   1.000
_cell.length_b   1.000
_cell.length_c   1.000
_cell.angle_alpha   90.00
_cell.angle_beta   90.00
_cell.angle_gamma   90.00
#
_symmetry.space_group_name_H-M   'P 1'
#
loop_
_entity.id
_entity.type
_entity.pdbx_description
1 polymer ?
#
loop_
_entity_poly.entity_id
_entity_poly.type
_entity_poly.pdbx_seq_one_letter_code
_entity_poly.pdbx_strand_id
1 'polypeptide(L)'
;SGRRILWIIGLYRAVCGAALLGIALFVDLKGVAAIAPNPFITGAALYFMFGLAAFAWVQIERLPLALPHLALALLAGDIFFLSLVIVAGGNAVAPIPILLFPQLAASGWLLRTQTAFFHAAFASVVLLGLDVWRALEGSIGGAQIVQTGIVGFGYFATVGIAVALGRYTKASEDLAAQRGIDVANLEQVNRLIIQ
;
A
#
# COMPACT_ATOMS: atom_id res chain seq x y z
N SER A 1 8.83 13.09 8.40
CA SER A 1 7.62 12.86 7.58
C SER A 1 7.43 11.39 7.21
N GLY A 2 8.39 10.71 6.59
CA GLY A 2 8.26 9.34 6.08
C GLY A 2 7.92 8.26 7.12
N ARG A 3 8.44 8.36 8.35
CA ARG A 3 8.15 7.41 9.43
C ARG A 3 6.67 7.45 9.88
N ARG A 4 6.05 8.62 9.86
CA ARG A 4 4.61 8.76 10.14
C ARG A 4 3.76 8.06 9.08
N ILE A 5 4.15 8.13 7.82
CA ILE A 5 3.44 7.46 6.73
C ILE A 5 3.55 5.94 6.91
N LEU A 6 4.73 5.40 7.19
CA LEU A 6 4.91 3.97 7.45
C LEU A 6 4.09 3.51 8.67
N TRP A 7 3.97 4.33 9.71
CA TRP A 7 3.15 4.04 10.88
C TRP A 7 1.66 3.96 10.51
N ILE A 8 1.15 4.94 9.75
CA ILE A 8 -0.24 4.96 9.28
C ILE A 8 -0.54 3.73 8.42
N ILE A 9 0.37 3.39 7.50
CA ILE A 9 0.22 2.20 6.63
C ILE A 9 0.29 0.90 7.45
N GLY A 10 1.16 0.83 8.46
CA GLY A 10 1.21 -0.30 9.38
C GLY A 10 -0.10 -0.50 10.13
N LEU A 11 -0.69 0.58 10.64
CA LEU A 11 -2.01 0.56 11.27
C LEU A 11 -3.10 0.13 10.28
N TYR A 12 -3.08 0.68 9.07
CA TYR A 12 -4.02 0.30 8.01
C TYR A 12 -3.94 -1.20 7.70
N ARG A 13 -2.74 -1.78 7.57
CA ARG A 13 -2.54 -3.24 7.37
C ARG A 13 -3.17 -4.05 8.49
N ALA A 14 -2.90 -3.67 9.74
CA ALA A 14 -3.44 -4.35 10.91
C ALA A 14 -4.97 -4.31 10.92
N VAL A 15 -5.58 -3.16 10.63
CA VAL A 15 -7.03 -2.99 10.56
C VAL A 15 -7.61 -3.82 9.41
N CYS A 16 -7.03 -3.77 8.21
CA CYS A 16 -7.49 -4.58 7.08
C CYS A 16 -7.36 -6.08 7.36
N GLY A 17 -6.23 -6.50 7.96
CA GLY A 17 -6.02 -7.90 8.36
C GLY A 17 -7.03 -8.35 9.41
N ALA A 18 -7.32 -7.52 10.41
CA ALA A 18 -8.35 -7.79 11.41
C ALA A 18 -9.76 -7.89 10.79
N ALA A 19 -10.07 -7.01 9.85
CA ALA A 19 -11.35 -7.04 9.14
C ALA A 19 -11.49 -8.31 8.29
N LEU A 20 -10.46 -8.69 7.52
CA LEU A 20 -10.46 -9.92 6.74
C LEU A 20 -10.58 -11.16 7.62
N LEU A 21 -9.86 -11.20 8.75
CA LEU A 21 -9.94 -12.28 9.71
C LEU A 21 -11.32 -12.31 10.39
N GLY A 22 -11.88 -11.16 10.73
CA GLY A 22 -13.25 -11.05 11.26
C GLY A 22 -14.28 -11.60 10.27
N ILE A 23 -14.21 -11.21 9.00
CA ILE A 23 -15.07 -11.78 7.96
C ILE A 23 -14.89 -13.30 7.89
N ALA A 24 -13.64 -13.78 7.91
CA ALA A 24 -13.33 -15.20 7.84
C ALA A 24 -13.91 -16.03 8.99
N LEU A 25 -13.99 -15.45 10.20
CA LEU A 25 -14.44 -16.14 11.41
C LEU A 25 -15.95 -16.01 11.66
N PHE A 26 -16.55 -14.86 11.35
CA PHE A 26 -17.91 -14.54 11.75
C PHE A 26 -18.94 -14.63 10.60
N VAL A 27 -18.48 -14.57 9.35
CA VAL A 27 -19.39 -14.77 8.20
C VAL A 27 -19.42 -16.25 7.84
N ASP A 28 -20.64 -16.81 7.70
CA ASP A 28 -20.80 -18.18 7.20
C ASP A 28 -20.43 -18.26 5.72
N LEU A 29 -19.17 -18.53 5.46
CA LEU A 29 -18.62 -18.63 4.12
C LEU A 29 -19.04 -19.90 3.37
N LYS A 30 -19.67 -20.87 4.05
CA LYS A 30 -20.15 -22.12 3.44
C LYS A 30 -21.29 -21.92 2.45
N GLY A 31 -22.04 -20.82 2.60
CA GLY A 31 -23.08 -20.42 1.66
C GLY A 31 -22.60 -19.68 0.42
N VAL A 32 -21.36 -19.24 0.41
CA VAL A 32 -20.72 -18.55 -0.72
C VAL A 32 -19.91 -19.56 -1.50
N ALA A 33 -20.53 -20.11 -2.52
CA ALA A 33 -20.03 -21.23 -3.32
C ALA A 33 -18.69 -20.94 -4.01
N ALA A 34 -17.59 -20.92 -3.38
CA ALA A 34 -16.21 -20.94 -3.90
C ALA A 34 -15.15 -20.67 -2.84
N ILE A 35 -15.52 -20.39 -1.59
CA ILE A 35 -14.53 -20.13 -0.52
C ILE A 35 -14.23 -21.43 0.20
N ALA A 36 -12.99 -21.88 0.15
CA ALA A 36 -12.49 -22.89 1.06
C ALA A 36 -12.22 -22.22 2.42
N PRO A 37 -13.01 -22.52 3.49
CA PRO A 37 -12.95 -21.75 4.74
C PRO A 37 -11.56 -21.81 5.39
N ASN A 38 -10.94 -22.97 5.44
CA ASN A 38 -9.65 -23.14 6.12
C ASN A 38 -8.50 -22.37 5.47
N PRO A 39 -8.25 -22.45 4.14
CA PRO A 39 -7.22 -21.65 3.50
C PRO A 39 -7.48 -20.14 3.59
N PHE A 40 -8.73 -19.70 3.51
CA PHE A 40 -9.08 -18.29 3.63
C PHE A 40 -8.79 -17.75 5.04
N ILE A 41 -9.21 -18.47 6.10
CA ILE A 41 -8.89 -18.12 7.48
C ILE A 41 -7.37 -18.06 7.69
N THR A 42 -6.64 -19.05 7.17
CA THR A 42 -5.18 -19.09 7.28
C THR A 42 -4.54 -17.90 6.57
N GLY A 43 -4.94 -17.58 5.35
CA GLY A 43 -4.45 -16.43 4.60
C GLY A 43 -4.73 -15.11 5.30
N ALA A 44 -5.96 -14.92 5.79
CA ALA A 44 -6.36 -13.72 6.54
C ALA A 44 -5.57 -13.59 7.86
N ALA A 45 -5.36 -14.69 8.59
CA ALA A 45 -4.56 -14.72 9.82
C ALA A 45 -3.08 -14.37 9.54
N LEU A 46 -2.50 -14.92 8.48
CA LEU A 46 -1.13 -14.61 8.07
C LEU A 46 -0.99 -13.13 7.68
N TYR A 47 -1.94 -12.58 6.93
CA TYR A 47 -1.92 -11.16 6.58
C TYR A 47 -2.09 -10.26 7.81
N PHE A 48 -2.94 -10.63 8.76
CA PHE A 48 -3.11 -9.92 10.03
C PHE A 48 -1.81 -9.93 10.85
N MET A 49 -1.19 -11.10 11.01
CA MET A 49 0.09 -11.25 11.72
C MET A 49 1.21 -10.43 11.05
N PHE A 50 1.25 -10.45 9.71
CA PHE A 50 2.17 -9.60 8.95
C PHE A 50 1.92 -8.11 9.22
N GLY A 51 0.66 -7.67 9.24
CA GLY A 51 0.28 -6.30 9.56
C GLY A 51 0.72 -5.87 10.96
N LEU A 52 0.51 -6.73 11.97
CA LEU A 52 0.96 -6.49 13.35
C LEU A 52 2.49 -6.45 13.45
N ALA A 53 3.17 -7.39 12.81
CA ALA A 53 4.63 -7.44 12.79
C ALA A 53 5.22 -6.19 12.12
N ALA A 54 4.66 -5.78 10.98
CA ALA A 54 5.07 -4.57 10.26
C ALA A 54 4.82 -3.31 11.10
N PHE A 55 3.68 -3.22 11.78
CA PHE A 55 3.36 -2.12 12.67
C PHE A 55 4.33 -2.05 13.86
N ALA A 56 4.56 -3.18 14.54
CA ALA A 56 5.51 -3.28 15.64
C ALA A 56 6.94 -2.94 15.20
N TRP A 57 7.35 -3.42 14.02
CA TRP A 57 8.69 -3.14 13.49
C TRP A 57 8.94 -1.66 13.27
N VAL A 58 7.96 -0.92 12.73
CA VAL A 58 8.07 0.54 12.50
C VAL A 58 8.21 1.32 13.83
N GLN A 59 7.76 0.75 14.96
CA GLN A 59 7.91 1.36 16.30
C GLN A 59 9.34 1.27 16.85
N ILE A 60 10.14 0.32 16.37
CA ILE A 60 11.52 0.14 16.83
C ILE A 60 12.35 1.32 16.33
N GLU A 61 12.95 2.09 17.27
CA GLU A 61 13.70 3.31 16.95
C GLU A 61 15.00 3.05 16.18
N ARG A 62 15.63 1.91 16.40
CA ARG A 62 16.89 1.51 15.76
C ARG A 62 16.61 0.50 14.63
N LEU A 63 16.02 0.98 13.54
CA LEU A 63 15.83 0.15 12.35
C LEU A 63 17.18 -0.12 11.67
N PRO A 64 17.55 -1.40 11.46
CA PRO A 64 18.79 -1.76 10.77
C PRO A 64 18.72 -1.49 9.27
N LEU A 65 17.51 -1.25 8.71
CA LEU A 65 17.26 -1.02 7.30
C LEU A 65 16.95 0.44 7.02
N ALA A 66 17.52 0.97 5.92
CA ALA A 66 17.13 2.28 5.43
C ALA A 66 15.63 2.30 5.06
N LEU A 67 14.93 3.39 5.39
CA LEU A 67 13.50 3.58 5.16
C LEU A 67 12.99 3.11 3.78
N PRO A 68 13.70 3.37 2.66
CA PRO A 68 13.25 2.91 1.35
C PRO A 68 13.23 1.38 1.20
N HIS A 69 14.23 0.68 1.73
CA HIS A 69 14.29 -0.78 1.66
C HIS A 69 13.22 -1.44 2.52
N LEU A 70 12.95 -0.86 3.69
CA LEU A 70 11.86 -1.31 4.56
C LEU A 70 10.51 -1.14 3.86
N ALA A 71 10.25 0.04 3.28
CA ALA A 71 9.02 0.31 2.55
C ALA A 71 8.84 -0.67 1.37
N LEU A 72 9.92 -0.97 0.65
CA LEU A 72 9.94 -1.93 -0.44
C LEU A 72 9.59 -3.35 0.03
N ALA A 73 10.21 -3.83 1.10
CA ALA A 73 9.96 -5.15 1.65
C ALA A 73 8.51 -5.29 2.17
N LEU A 74 8.00 -4.26 2.86
CA LEU A 74 6.64 -4.26 3.38
C LEU A 74 5.59 -4.26 2.25
N LEU A 75 5.81 -3.51 1.18
CA LEU A 75 4.92 -3.50 0.02
C LEU A 75 4.93 -4.82 -0.76
N ALA A 76 6.11 -5.42 -0.95
CA ALA A 76 6.20 -6.75 -1.54
C ALA A 76 5.46 -7.80 -0.69
N GLY A 77 5.57 -7.69 0.64
CA GLY A 77 4.81 -8.51 1.57
C GLY A 77 3.29 -8.34 1.43
N ASP A 78 2.80 -7.10 1.27
CA ASP A 78 1.37 -6.85 1.05
C ASP A 78 0.87 -7.55 -0.21
N ILE A 79 1.59 -7.42 -1.33
CA ILE A 79 1.22 -8.08 -2.59
C ILE A 79 1.20 -9.60 -2.41
N PHE A 80 2.22 -10.16 -1.74
CA PHE A 80 2.32 -11.59 -1.50
C PHE A 80 1.16 -12.13 -0.63
N PHE A 81 0.95 -11.55 0.56
CA PHE A 81 -0.07 -12.05 1.49
C PHE A 81 -1.50 -11.80 0.99
N LEU A 82 -1.77 -10.66 0.35
CA LEU A 82 -3.09 -10.43 -0.26
C LEU A 82 -3.34 -11.36 -1.44
N SER A 83 -2.31 -11.71 -2.21
CA SER A 83 -2.45 -12.72 -3.28
C SER A 83 -2.82 -14.09 -2.71
N LEU A 84 -2.25 -14.49 -1.56
CA LEU A 84 -2.65 -15.73 -0.88
C LEU A 84 -4.13 -15.70 -0.45
N VAL A 85 -4.58 -14.57 0.10
CA VAL A 85 -6.00 -14.40 0.50
C VAL A 85 -6.92 -14.47 -0.72
N ILE A 86 -6.53 -13.87 -1.84
CA ILE A 86 -7.30 -13.90 -3.10
C ILE A 86 -7.40 -15.32 -3.66
N VAL A 87 -6.28 -16.06 -3.68
CA VAL A 87 -6.28 -17.46 -4.13
C VAL A 87 -7.19 -18.31 -3.25
N ALA A 88 -7.12 -18.13 -1.94
CA ALA A 88 -7.91 -18.91 -0.98
C ALA A 88 -9.42 -18.54 -0.99
N GLY A 89 -9.74 -17.28 -1.28
CA GLY A 89 -11.11 -16.76 -1.23
C GLY A 89 -11.92 -16.93 -2.51
N GLY A 90 -11.30 -17.35 -3.61
CA GLY A 90 -12.01 -17.55 -4.87
C GLY A 90 -12.69 -16.27 -5.41
N ASN A 91 -13.84 -16.42 -6.06
CA ASN A 91 -14.55 -15.30 -6.72
C ASN A 91 -15.22 -14.33 -5.74
N ALA A 92 -15.50 -14.77 -4.51
CA ALA A 92 -16.20 -13.95 -3.52
C ALA A 92 -15.32 -12.80 -2.96
N VAL A 93 -14.02 -12.83 -3.21
CA VAL A 93 -13.06 -11.83 -2.71
C VAL A 93 -12.57 -10.86 -3.81
N ALA A 94 -13.33 -10.71 -4.88
CA ALA A 94 -13.04 -9.77 -5.96
C ALA A 94 -12.65 -8.34 -5.50
N PRO A 95 -13.18 -7.77 -4.40
CA PRO A 95 -12.79 -6.44 -3.94
C PRO A 95 -11.44 -6.38 -3.20
N ILE A 96 -10.82 -7.50 -2.81
CA ILE A 96 -9.56 -7.49 -2.04
C ILE A 96 -8.41 -6.72 -2.72
N PRO A 97 -8.22 -6.76 -4.06
CA PRO A 97 -7.21 -5.96 -4.73
C PRO A 97 -7.29 -4.45 -4.43
N ILE A 98 -8.47 -3.93 -4.07
CA ILE A 98 -8.67 -2.53 -3.69
C ILE A 98 -7.83 -2.16 -2.44
N LEU A 99 -7.56 -3.11 -1.55
CA LEU A 99 -6.77 -2.88 -0.35
C LEU A 99 -5.31 -2.51 -0.64
N LEU A 100 -4.81 -2.73 -1.86
CA LEU A 100 -3.46 -2.32 -2.26
C LEU A 100 -3.34 -0.82 -2.59
N PHE A 101 -4.44 -0.10 -2.85
CA PHE A 101 -4.37 1.32 -3.24
C PHE A 101 -3.65 2.20 -2.21
N PRO A 102 -3.95 2.16 -0.90
CA PRO A 102 -3.26 3.01 0.07
C PRO A 102 -1.77 2.68 0.20
N GLN A 103 -1.38 1.41 0.10
CA GLN A 103 0.02 1.01 0.12
C GLN A 103 0.76 1.51 -1.11
N LEU A 104 0.14 1.41 -2.30
CA LEU A 104 0.71 1.94 -3.54
C LEU A 104 0.79 3.46 -3.53
N ALA A 105 -0.20 4.17 -2.98
CA ALA A 105 -0.13 5.60 -2.76
C ALA A 105 1.05 5.98 -1.85
N ALA A 106 1.25 5.25 -0.75
CA ALA A 106 2.39 5.45 0.13
C ALA A 106 3.72 5.18 -0.56
N SER A 107 3.79 4.19 -1.46
CA SER A 107 4.99 3.95 -2.26
C SER A 107 5.36 5.14 -3.14
N GLY A 108 4.36 5.76 -3.78
CA GLY A 108 4.54 6.97 -4.60
C GLY A 108 5.08 8.16 -3.80
N TRP A 109 4.76 8.23 -2.52
CA TRP A 109 5.24 9.28 -1.62
C TRP A 109 6.63 9.01 -1.04
N LEU A 110 6.91 7.75 -0.65
CA LEU A 110 8.10 7.36 0.10
C LEU A 110 9.27 6.94 -0.79
N LEU A 111 9.00 6.37 -1.96
CA LEU A 111 10.00 5.76 -2.82
C LEU A 111 10.36 6.66 -4.01
N ARG A 112 11.45 6.30 -4.68
CA ARG A 112 11.78 6.91 -5.98
C ARG A 112 10.69 6.58 -6.99
N THR A 113 10.37 7.49 -7.87
CA THR A 113 9.31 7.35 -8.88
C THR A 113 9.38 6.01 -9.61
N GLN A 114 10.55 5.61 -10.08
CA GLN A 114 10.74 4.35 -10.80
C GLN A 114 10.36 3.13 -9.94
N THR A 115 10.78 3.12 -8.67
CA THR A 115 10.48 2.03 -7.74
C THR A 115 8.99 1.98 -7.40
N ALA A 116 8.34 3.12 -7.24
CA ALA A 116 6.90 3.17 -6.98
C ALA A 116 6.08 2.62 -8.18
N PHE A 117 6.43 3.01 -9.41
CA PHE A 117 5.80 2.46 -10.61
C PHE A 117 6.11 0.98 -10.81
N PHE A 118 7.33 0.53 -10.44
CA PHE A 118 7.66 -0.89 -10.45
C PHE A 118 6.73 -1.69 -9.53
N HIS A 119 6.38 -1.17 -8.33
CA HIS A 119 5.42 -1.84 -7.44
C HIS A 119 4.02 -1.91 -8.04
N ALA A 120 3.54 -0.84 -8.68
CA ALA A 120 2.26 -0.87 -9.37
C ALA A 120 2.25 -1.92 -10.49
N ALA A 121 3.32 -1.97 -11.28
CA ALA A 121 3.49 -2.97 -12.34
C ALA A 121 3.53 -4.39 -11.76
N PHE A 122 4.31 -4.60 -10.70
CA PHE A 122 4.44 -5.91 -10.05
C PHE A 122 3.11 -6.39 -9.48
N ALA A 123 2.37 -5.53 -8.76
CA ALA A 123 1.04 -5.85 -8.26
C ALA A 123 0.07 -6.20 -9.38
N SER A 124 0.05 -5.40 -10.46
CA SER A 124 -0.81 -5.64 -11.62
C SER A 124 -0.50 -6.95 -12.31
N VAL A 125 0.78 -7.26 -12.52
CA VAL A 125 1.22 -8.51 -13.17
C VAL A 125 0.89 -9.73 -12.32
N VAL A 126 1.11 -9.66 -11.00
CA VAL A 126 0.79 -10.76 -10.08
C VAL A 126 -0.71 -11.05 -10.09
N LEU A 127 -1.55 -10.01 -9.95
CA LEU A 127 -3.01 -10.18 -9.91
C LEU A 127 -3.57 -10.64 -11.25
N LEU A 128 -3.13 -10.07 -12.36
CA LEU A 128 -3.53 -10.53 -13.70
C LEU A 128 -3.05 -11.96 -13.96
N GLY A 129 -1.84 -12.30 -13.56
CA GLY A 129 -1.30 -13.65 -13.69
C GLY A 129 -2.12 -14.69 -12.92
N LEU A 130 -2.54 -14.35 -11.69
CA LEU A 130 -3.43 -15.20 -10.88
C LEU A 130 -4.79 -15.38 -11.57
N ASP A 131 -5.38 -14.32 -12.10
CA ASP A 131 -6.67 -14.41 -12.77
C ASP A 131 -6.58 -15.17 -14.10
N VAL A 132 -5.52 -14.98 -14.87
CA VAL A 132 -5.28 -15.77 -16.08
C VAL A 132 -5.14 -17.26 -15.73
N TRP A 133 -4.37 -17.60 -14.70
CA TRP A 133 -4.25 -18.97 -14.24
C TRP A 133 -5.61 -19.56 -13.85
N ARG A 134 -6.41 -18.85 -13.05
CA ARG A 134 -7.76 -19.26 -12.63
C ARG A 134 -8.73 -19.39 -13.80
N ALA A 135 -8.57 -18.55 -14.83
CA ALA A 135 -9.35 -18.65 -16.06
C ALA A 135 -9.01 -19.90 -16.86
N LEU A 136 -7.72 -20.28 -16.92
CA LEU A 136 -7.27 -21.53 -17.56
C LEU A 136 -7.81 -22.77 -16.83
N GLU A 137 -8.00 -22.69 -15.51
CA GLU A 137 -8.65 -23.74 -14.70
C GLU A 137 -10.19 -23.73 -14.85
N GLY A 138 -10.76 -22.77 -15.58
CA GLY A 138 -12.21 -22.63 -15.74
C GLY A 138 -12.92 -22.07 -14.52
N SER A 139 -12.18 -21.54 -13.53
CA SER A 139 -12.73 -21.03 -12.26
C SER A 139 -13.33 -19.63 -12.39
N ILE A 140 -12.89 -18.83 -13.37
CA ILE A 140 -13.35 -17.45 -13.61
C ILE A 140 -13.56 -17.18 -15.10
N GLY A 141 -14.41 -16.19 -15.39
CA GLY A 141 -14.67 -15.74 -16.76
C GLY A 141 -13.81 -14.54 -17.18
N GLY A 142 -13.81 -14.23 -18.48
CA GLY A 142 -13.06 -13.09 -19.04
C GLY A 142 -13.42 -11.74 -18.43
N ALA A 143 -14.64 -11.54 -17.94
CA ALA A 143 -15.06 -10.33 -17.27
C ALA A 143 -14.22 -10.02 -16.02
N GLN A 144 -13.83 -11.04 -15.26
CA GLN A 144 -12.97 -10.90 -14.08
C GLN A 144 -11.57 -10.41 -14.47
N ILE A 145 -11.00 -10.94 -15.55
CA ILE A 145 -9.69 -10.51 -16.06
C ILE A 145 -9.72 -9.04 -16.46
N VAL A 146 -10.81 -8.61 -17.13
CA VAL A 146 -11.00 -7.19 -17.51
C VAL A 146 -11.09 -6.33 -16.27
N GLN A 147 -11.84 -6.75 -15.25
CA GLN A 147 -11.96 -6.02 -13.98
C GLN A 147 -10.59 -5.86 -13.30
N THR A 148 -9.80 -6.92 -13.22
CA THR A 148 -8.45 -6.87 -12.65
C THR A 148 -7.51 -5.98 -13.47
N GLY A 149 -7.66 -5.97 -14.80
CA GLY A 149 -6.95 -5.03 -15.67
C GLY A 149 -7.27 -3.56 -15.37
N ILE A 150 -8.55 -3.23 -15.14
CA ILE A 150 -8.99 -1.89 -14.74
C ILE A 150 -8.41 -1.52 -13.37
N VAL A 151 -8.41 -2.43 -12.40
CA VAL A 151 -7.79 -2.21 -11.08
C VAL A 151 -6.29 -1.98 -11.23
N GLY A 152 -5.61 -2.77 -12.07
CA GLY A 152 -4.19 -2.59 -12.38
C GLY A 152 -3.89 -1.21 -12.96
N PHE A 153 -4.70 -0.73 -13.90
CA PHE A 153 -4.60 0.65 -14.39
C PHE A 153 -4.78 1.67 -13.25
N GLY A 154 -5.74 1.44 -12.35
CA GLY A 154 -5.96 2.25 -11.17
C GLY A 154 -4.73 2.33 -10.27
N TYR A 155 -3.93 1.26 -10.14
CA TYR A 155 -2.67 1.28 -9.39
C TYR A 155 -1.66 2.26 -9.97
N PHE A 156 -1.49 2.29 -11.29
CA PHE A 156 -0.61 3.25 -11.96
C PHE A 156 -1.10 4.68 -11.77
N ALA A 157 -2.40 4.92 -11.91
CA ALA A 157 -2.99 6.24 -11.68
C ALA A 157 -2.76 6.71 -10.24
N THR A 158 -2.99 5.84 -9.26
CA THR A 158 -2.78 6.13 -7.83
C THR A 158 -1.34 6.48 -7.52
N VAL A 159 -0.39 5.69 -8.01
CA VAL A 159 1.05 5.96 -7.85
C VAL A 159 1.42 7.28 -8.53
N GLY A 160 0.93 7.53 -9.76
CA GLY A 160 1.18 8.76 -10.49
C GLY A 160 0.70 10.01 -9.74
N ILE A 161 -0.52 9.98 -9.21
CA ILE A 161 -1.08 11.04 -8.38
C ILE A 161 -0.25 11.23 -7.10
N ALA A 162 0.09 10.14 -6.40
CA ALA A 162 0.87 10.20 -5.17
C ALA A 162 2.27 10.78 -5.39
N VAL A 163 2.95 10.42 -6.48
CA VAL A 163 4.25 10.97 -6.88
C VAL A 163 4.12 12.47 -7.19
N ALA A 164 3.09 12.87 -7.94
CA ALA A 164 2.86 14.28 -8.28
C ALA A 164 2.60 15.11 -7.03
N LEU A 165 1.72 14.65 -6.14
CA LEU A 165 1.42 15.32 -4.87
C LEU A 165 2.67 15.40 -3.97
N GLY A 166 3.44 14.32 -3.87
CA GLY A 166 4.67 14.30 -3.07
C GLY A 166 5.71 15.31 -3.56
N ARG A 167 5.85 15.48 -4.88
CA ARG A 167 6.72 16.50 -5.46
C ARG A 167 6.21 17.91 -5.19
N TYR A 168 4.89 18.14 -5.35
CA TYR A 168 4.28 19.43 -5.09
C TYR A 168 4.45 19.86 -3.62
N THR A 169 4.23 18.93 -2.68
CA THR A 169 4.38 19.21 -1.25
C THR A 169 5.83 19.58 -0.91
N LYS A 170 6.82 18.83 -1.43
CA LYS A 170 8.23 19.15 -1.21
C LYS A 170 8.59 20.51 -1.77
N ALA A 171 8.17 20.84 -2.99
CA ALA A 171 8.45 22.14 -3.59
C ALA A 171 7.82 23.28 -2.76
N SER A 172 6.63 23.08 -2.21
CA SER A 172 5.97 24.05 -1.33
C SER A 172 6.69 24.22 0.01
N GLU A 173 7.18 23.13 0.61
CA GLU A 173 7.98 23.16 1.85
C GLU A 173 9.30 23.89 1.64
N ASP A 174 10.01 23.63 0.52
CA ASP A 174 11.26 24.29 0.18
C ASP A 174 11.06 25.80 -0.03
N LEU A 175 9.98 26.20 -0.72
CA LEU A 175 9.64 27.60 -0.91
C LEU A 175 9.30 28.30 0.40
N ALA A 176 8.57 27.63 1.30
CA ALA A 176 8.25 28.17 2.62
C ALA A 176 9.51 28.34 3.48
N ALA A 177 10.43 27.38 3.43
CA ALA A 177 11.71 27.48 4.13
C ALA A 177 12.57 28.64 3.61
N GLN A 178 12.65 28.84 2.30
CA GLN A 178 13.34 29.98 1.69
C GLN A 178 12.78 31.32 2.15
N ARG A 179 11.45 31.48 2.12
CA ARG A 179 10.78 32.69 2.60
C ARG A 179 11.05 32.96 4.08
N GLY A 180 11.11 31.92 4.91
CA GLY A 180 11.45 32.05 6.32
C GLY A 180 12.88 32.60 6.54
N ILE A 181 13.83 32.14 5.73
CA ILE A 181 15.23 32.65 5.76
C ILE A 181 15.29 34.11 5.29
N ASP A 182 14.57 34.46 4.24
CA ASP A 182 14.55 35.84 3.71
C ASP A 182 13.99 36.81 4.74
N VAL A 183 12.91 36.47 5.43
CA VAL A 183 12.33 37.29 6.51
C VAL A 183 13.30 37.47 7.66
N ALA A 184 13.98 36.41 8.10
CA ALA A 184 14.96 36.49 9.17
C ALA A 184 16.15 37.40 8.80
N ASN A 185 16.63 37.32 7.55
CA ASN A 185 17.69 38.16 7.03
C ASN A 185 17.28 39.65 6.99
N LEU A 186 16.04 39.94 6.53
CA LEU A 186 15.50 41.29 6.51
C LEU A 186 15.36 41.88 7.93
N GLU A 187 14.91 41.08 8.90
CA GLU A 187 14.86 41.53 10.30
C GLU A 187 16.26 41.84 10.87
N GLN A 188 17.26 41.04 10.51
CA GLN A 188 18.64 41.25 10.95
C GLN A 188 19.22 42.56 10.34
N VAL A 189 19.01 42.77 9.02
CA VAL A 189 19.44 44.02 8.38
C VAL A 189 18.73 45.23 8.96
N ASN A 190 17.42 45.15 9.23
CA ASN A 190 16.66 46.22 9.80
C ASN A 190 17.14 46.60 11.25
N ARG A 191 17.52 45.61 12.06
CA ARG A 191 18.12 45.85 13.39
C ARG A 191 19.48 46.56 13.30
N LEU A 192 20.29 46.23 12.25
CA LEU A 192 21.60 46.89 12.07
C LEU A 192 21.47 48.36 11.61
N ILE A 193 20.39 48.69 10.90
CA ILE A 193 20.17 50.08 10.40
C ILE A 193 19.63 51.00 11.53
N ILE A 194 18.94 50.44 12.53
CA ILE A 194 18.33 51.21 13.65
C ILE A 194 19.31 51.47 14.78
N GLN A 195 20.48 50.84 14.82
CA GLN A 195 21.59 51.11 15.71
C GLN A 195 22.52 52.20 15.19
#